data_058593b747b27f5d89af1b43566985f3
#
_entry.id   058593b747b27f5d89af1b43566985f3
#
_cell.length_a   1.000
_cell.length_b   1.000
_cell.length_c   1.000
_cell.angle_alpha   90.00
_cell.angle_beta   90.00
_cell.angle_gamma   90.00
#
_symmetry.space_group_name_H-M   'P 1'
#
loop_
_entity.id
_entity.type
_entity.pdbx_description
1 polymer ?
#
loop_
_entity_poly.entity_id
_entity_poly.type
_entity_poly.pdbx_seq_one_letter_code
_entity_poly.pdbx_strand_id
1 'polypeptide(L)'
;MSTPTLAERLGYAADAKLVILSCDDLGAFHAANVGVYDAMRKGVATCASLMVPAPWAKHAVLNYDGDDIGVHLTVNSEHEMYRWGPLTYAPSLQSGEGGFPRTVDDLWEHADSAEVLRECRTQVSRAIEWGIDVTHLAPHLTAITVRPQFFDVYLELAAEFQLPIRLPSTITEAQAGFPFRKLAAE
;
A
#
# COMPACT_ATOMS: atom_id res chain seq x y z
N MET A 1 10.93 17.17 -31.74
CA MET A 1 9.77 17.48 -30.88
C MET A 1 10.15 17.07 -29.50
N SER A 2 10.02 17.92 -28.49
CA SER A 2 10.32 17.56 -27.09
C SER A 2 9.27 16.53 -26.59
N THR A 3 9.71 15.54 -25.85
CA THR A 3 8.78 14.60 -25.20
C THR A 3 7.91 15.38 -24.20
N PRO A 4 6.58 15.21 -24.23
CA PRO A 4 5.70 15.92 -23.30
C PRO A 4 6.02 15.53 -21.85
N THR A 5 5.98 16.49 -20.94
CA THR A 5 6.14 16.26 -19.50
C THR A 5 5.02 15.40 -18.95
N LEU A 6 5.19 14.84 -17.75
CA LEU A 6 4.14 14.08 -17.09
C LEU A 6 2.88 14.94 -16.86
N ALA A 7 3.05 16.20 -16.48
CA ALA A 7 1.94 17.14 -16.30
C ALA A 7 1.12 17.30 -17.59
N GLU A 8 1.78 17.50 -18.74
CA GLU A 8 1.11 17.61 -20.05
C GLU A 8 0.39 16.32 -20.43
N ARG A 9 0.99 15.16 -20.18
CA ARG A 9 0.35 13.85 -20.43
C ARG A 9 -0.90 13.62 -19.57
N LEU A 10 -0.97 14.26 -18.40
CA LEU A 10 -2.11 14.25 -17.50
C LEU A 10 -3.12 15.38 -17.77
N GLY A 11 -2.88 16.19 -18.83
CA GLY A 11 -3.79 17.26 -19.23
C GLY A 11 -3.58 18.60 -18.53
N TYR A 12 -2.46 18.76 -17.81
CA TYR A 12 -2.10 20.01 -17.14
C TYR A 12 -1.08 20.82 -17.93
N ALA A 13 -0.87 22.09 -17.56
CA ALA A 13 0.19 22.91 -18.13
C ALA A 13 1.58 22.31 -17.88
N ALA A 14 2.53 22.49 -18.80
CA ALA A 14 3.87 21.90 -18.72
C ALA A 14 4.65 22.28 -17.45
N ASP A 15 4.37 23.43 -16.88
CA ASP A 15 4.97 24.00 -15.66
C ASP A 15 4.14 23.75 -14.40
N ALA A 16 3.02 23.02 -14.49
CA ALA A 16 2.16 22.73 -13.36
C ALA A 16 2.90 21.91 -12.28
N LYS A 17 2.78 22.35 -11.03
CA LYS A 17 3.27 21.62 -9.85
C LYS A 17 2.11 20.85 -9.26
N LEU A 18 2.08 19.55 -9.49
CA LEU A 18 1.03 18.66 -8.99
C LEU A 18 1.43 18.06 -7.66
N VAL A 19 0.49 17.99 -6.71
CA VAL A 19 0.69 17.40 -5.39
C VAL A 19 -0.44 16.42 -5.12
N ILE A 20 -0.07 15.22 -4.68
CA ILE A 20 -0.99 14.22 -4.13
C ILE A 20 -0.74 14.15 -2.64
N LEU A 21 -1.77 14.37 -1.82
CA LEU A 21 -1.74 14.24 -0.37
C LEU A 21 -2.51 12.98 0.02
N SER A 22 -1.78 11.89 0.24
CA SER A 22 -2.35 10.59 0.59
C SER A 22 -2.45 10.42 2.09
N CYS A 23 -3.60 9.96 2.57
CA CYS A 23 -3.80 9.46 3.93
C CYS A 23 -3.60 7.94 3.95
N ASP A 24 -2.62 7.48 4.70
CA ASP A 24 -2.38 6.06 4.91
C ASP A 24 -3.25 5.50 6.07
N ASP A 25 -3.20 4.18 6.27
CA ASP A 25 -3.79 3.45 7.40
C ASP A 25 -5.31 3.58 7.55
N LEU A 26 -6.03 3.88 6.48
CA LEU A 26 -7.50 3.75 6.48
C LEU A 26 -7.86 2.29 6.81
N GLY A 27 -8.71 2.07 7.77
CA GLY A 27 -9.09 0.73 8.22
C GLY A 27 -8.32 0.22 9.45
N ALA A 28 -7.20 0.85 9.83
CA ALA A 28 -6.44 0.42 10.99
C ALA A 28 -7.23 0.59 12.29
N PHE A 29 -7.78 1.78 12.52
CA PHE A 29 -8.50 2.14 13.75
C PHE A 29 -9.75 2.96 13.41
N HIS A 30 -10.73 2.98 14.32
CA HIS A 30 -11.90 3.86 14.17
C HIS A 30 -11.51 5.33 14.01
N ALA A 31 -10.58 5.80 14.86
CA ALA A 31 -10.12 7.19 14.81
C ALA A 31 -9.40 7.53 13.49
N ALA A 32 -8.61 6.57 12.93
CA ALA A 32 -8.00 6.73 11.62
C ALA A 32 -9.07 6.88 10.53
N ASN A 33 -10.11 6.03 10.53
CA ASN A 33 -11.19 6.12 9.55
C ASN A 33 -11.89 7.49 9.60
N VAL A 34 -12.22 7.97 10.78
CA VAL A 34 -12.85 9.29 10.95
C VAL A 34 -11.93 10.40 10.46
N GLY A 35 -10.65 10.37 10.89
CA GLY A 35 -9.67 11.39 10.51
C GLY A 35 -9.36 11.42 9.02
N VAL A 36 -9.23 10.24 8.39
CA VAL A 36 -8.98 10.12 6.95
C VAL A 36 -10.15 10.68 6.14
N TYR A 37 -11.39 10.26 6.42
CA TYR A 37 -12.55 10.78 5.70
C TYR A 37 -12.76 12.28 5.95
N ASP A 38 -12.50 12.77 7.15
CA ASP A 38 -12.57 14.21 7.41
C ASP A 38 -11.47 14.98 6.64
N ALA A 39 -10.26 14.44 6.57
CA ALA A 39 -9.18 15.05 5.82
C ALA A 39 -9.45 15.09 4.30
N MET A 40 -10.07 14.03 3.76
CA MET A 40 -10.45 13.98 2.34
C MET A 40 -11.66 14.85 2.01
N ARG A 41 -12.72 14.82 2.82
CA ARG A 41 -13.98 15.47 2.49
C ARG A 41 -14.10 16.91 2.96
N LYS A 42 -13.30 17.30 3.97
CA LYS A 42 -13.32 18.64 4.58
C LYS A 42 -11.95 19.31 4.63
N GLY A 43 -10.88 18.55 4.44
CA GLY A 43 -9.50 19.00 4.51
C GLY A 43 -8.83 19.10 3.14
N VAL A 44 -7.54 18.78 3.10
CA VAL A 44 -6.67 18.92 1.92
C VAL A 44 -6.17 17.58 1.34
N ALA A 45 -6.54 16.45 1.94
CA ALA A 45 -6.13 15.14 1.44
C ALA A 45 -6.87 14.84 0.12
N THR A 46 -6.16 14.24 -0.82
CA THR A 46 -6.67 13.95 -2.16
C THR A 46 -7.02 12.49 -2.36
N CYS A 47 -6.38 11.60 -1.61
CA CYS A 47 -6.65 10.17 -1.65
C CYS A 47 -6.32 9.51 -0.30
N ALA A 48 -6.67 8.24 -0.18
CA ALA A 48 -6.31 7.40 0.96
C ALA A 48 -5.98 5.98 0.51
N SER A 49 -5.33 5.19 1.38
CA SER A 49 -5.09 3.78 1.13
C SER A 49 -5.61 2.90 2.27
N LEU A 50 -6.42 1.88 1.90
CA LEU A 50 -7.16 0.99 2.80
C LEU A 50 -6.31 -0.23 3.20
N MET A 51 -6.13 -0.45 4.49
CA MET A 51 -5.55 -1.66 5.09
C MET A 51 -6.62 -2.75 5.19
N VAL A 52 -6.77 -3.57 4.15
CA VAL A 52 -7.85 -4.57 4.06
C VAL A 52 -7.83 -5.61 5.19
N PRO A 53 -6.67 -6.12 5.67
CA PRO A 53 -6.64 -7.08 6.77
C PRO A 53 -6.85 -6.45 8.15
N ALA A 54 -6.88 -5.12 8.23
CA ALA A 54 -7.01 -4.44 9.52
C ALA A 54 -8.44 -4.51 10.10
N PRO A 55 -8.58 -4.50 11.43
CA PRO A 55 -9.85 -4.77 12.10
C PRO A 55 -10.99 -3.78 11.80
N TRP A 56 -10.66 -2.54 11.42
CA TRP A 56 -11.65 -1.50 11.09
C TRP A 56 -11.83 -1.28 9.60
N ALA A 57 -11.29 -2.16 8.74
CA ALA A 57 -11.44 -2.07 7.30
C ALA A 57 -12.91 -2.06 6.85
N LYS A 58 -13.74 -2.94 7.42
CA LYS A 58 -15.18 -2.98 7.12
C LYS A 58 -15.90 -1.69 7.50
N HIS A 59 -15.52 -1.06 8.61
CA HIS A 59 -16.09 0.24 8.99
C HIS A 59 -15.69 1.34 7.98
N ALA A 60 -14.45 1.30 7.46
CA ALA A 60 -14.04 2.21 6.40
C ALA A 60 -14.91 2.01 5.16
N VAL A 61 -15.07 0.77 4.70
CA VAL A 61 -15.91 0.43 3.53
C VAL A 61 -17.38 0.89 3.68
N LEU A 62 -17.96 0.75 4.87
CA LEU A 62 -19.34 1.21 5.14
C LEU A 62 -19.51 2.73 5.04
N ASN A 63 -18.41 3.48 5.15
CA ASN A 63 -18.41 4.94 5.03
C ASN A 63 -17.89 5.43 3.67
N TYR A 64 -17.55 4.52 2.75
CA TYR A 64 -17.11 4.85 1.40
C TYR A 64 -18.23 5.45 0.58
N ASP A 65 -17.96 6.57 -0.10
CA ASP A 65 -18.92 7.29 -0.94
C ASP A 65 -18.27 7.79 -2.24
N GLY A 66 -17.51 6.91 -2.90
CA GLY A 66 -16.79 7.24 -4.14
C GLY A 66 -15.51 8.07 -3.94
N ASP A 67 -14.95 8.07 -2.74
CA ASP A 67 -13.67 8.72 -2.43
C ASP A 67 -12.52 8.05 -3.20
N ASP A 68 -11.43 8.77 -3.48
CA ASP A 68 -10.22 8.21 -4.12
C ASP A 68 -9.47 7.33 -3.13
N ILE A 69 -9.70 6.02 -3.18
CA ILE A 69 -9.13 5.04 -2.25
C ILE A 69 -8.36 3.94 -3.00
N GLY A 70 -7.08 3.81 -2.66
CA GLY A 70 -6.24 2.68 -3.04
C GLY A 70 -6.20 1.58 -1.99
N VAL A 71 -5.45 0.51 -2.26
CA VAL A 71 -5.16 -0.54 -1.28
C VAL A 71 -3.79 -0.32 -0.66
N HIS A 72 -3.76 -0.27 0.67
CA HIS A 72 -2.54 -0.25 1.47
C HIS A 72 -2.09 -1.69 1.71
N LEU A 73 -1.26 -2.21 0.80
CA LEU A 73 -0.80 -3.59 0.83
C LEU A 73 -0.04 -3.88 2.12
N THR A 74 -0.64 -4.67 2.98
CA THR A 74 -0.24 -4.85 4.37
C THR A 74 0.17 -6.30 4.62
N VAL A 75 1.44 -6.51 4.99
CA VAL A 75 2.02 -7.83 5.27
C VAL A 75 2.79 -7.85 6.58
N ASN A 76 2.66 -6.81 7.40
CA ASN A 76 3.16 -6.75 8.76
C ASN A 76 2.18 -6.05 9.70
N SER A 77 2.32 -6.26 11.01
CA SER A 77 1.44 -5.74 12.06
C SER A 77 2.27 -5.30 13.26
N GLU A 78 2.71 -4.05 13.26
CA GLU A 78 3.72 -3.50 14.16
C GLU A 78 3.24 -3.27 15.60
N HIS A 79 1.93 -3.10 15.80
CA HIS A 79 1.38 -2.81 17.13
C HIS A 79 1.39 -4.03 18.06
N GLU A 80 1.71 -3.82 19.31
CA GLU A 80 1.80 -4.90 20.30
C GLU A 80 0.43 -5.46 20.71
N MET A 81 -0.50 -4.56 21.04
CA MET A 81 -1.80 -4.91 21.61
C MET A 81 -2.93 -5.03 20.59
N TYR A 82 -2.67 -4.61 19.35
CA TYR A 82 -3.69 -4.51 18.31
C TYR A 82 -3.14 -5.08 17.01
N ARG A 83 -3.49 -6.34 16.75
CA ARG A 83 -2.87 -7.16 15.71
C ARG A 83 -3.87 -7.47 14.59
N TRP A 84 -3.32 -7.61 13.40
CA TRP A 84 -4.01 -8.14 12.23
C TRP A 84 -3.13 -9.18 11.53
N GLY A 85 -3.73 -10.00 10.71
CA GLY A 85 -3.03 -11.11 10.06
C GLY A 85 -3.53 -11.37 8.67
N PRO A 86 -2.94 -12.36 7.99
CA PRO A 86 -3.25 -12.66 6.61
C PRO A 86 -4.71 -13.09 6.41
N LEU A 87 -5.28 -12.69 5.28
CA LEU A 87 -6.59 -13.13 4.82
C LEU A 87 -6.54 -14.53 4.20
N THR A 88 -5.33 -14.96 3.82
CA THR A 88 -5.07 -16.24 3.16
C THR A 88 -4.35 -17.21 4.10
N TYR A 89 -4.29 -18.48 3.71
CA TYR A 89 -3.38 -19.41 4.36
C TYR A 89 -1.94 -19.11 3.89
N ALA A 90 -1.19 -18.43 4.75
CA ALA A 90 0.16 -17.94 4.48
C ALA A 90 1.05 -18.15 5.73
N PRO A 91 1.54 -19.38 5.97
CA PRO A 91 2.35 -19.70 7.14
C PRO A 91 3.60 -18.83 7.29
N SER A 92 4.27 -18.48 6.18
CA SER A 92 5.47 -17.64 6.21
C SER A 92 5.17 -16.17 6.56
N LEU A 93 3.91 -15.77 6.54
CA LEU A 93 3.44 -14.43 6.93
C LEU A 93 2.83 -14.40 8.34
N GLN A 94 2.98 -15.47 9.12
CA GLN A 94 2.45 -15.53 10.48
C GLN A 94 3.57 -15.53 11.51
N SER A 95 3.48 -14.62 12.47
CA SER A 95 4.34 -14.66 13.66
C SER A 95 3.86 -15.73 14.64
N GLY A 96 4.75 -16.21 15.51
CA GLY A 96 4.40 -17.20 16.56
C GLY A 96 3.35 -16.72 17.55
N GLU A 97 3.08 -15.42 17.61
CA GLU A 97 2.04 -14.81 18.47
C GLU A 97 0.70 -14.63 17.74
N GLY A 98 0.60 -15.10 16.50
CA GLY A 98 -0.53 -14.85 15.61
C GLY A 98 -0.47 -13.48 14.92
N GLY A 99 -1.10 -13.37 13.77
CA GLY A 99 -1.04 -12.18 12.94
C GLY A 99 0.24 -12.09 12.09
N PHE A 100 0.38 -11.01 11.33
CA PHE A 100 1.58 -10.75 10.53
C PHE A 100 2.82 -10.53 11.41
N PRO A 101 4.05 -10.65 10.84
CA PRO A 101 5.29 -10.24 11.50
C PRO A 101 5.20 -8.80 11.99
N ARG A 102 5.82 -8.50 13.13
CA ARG A 102 5.77 -7.15 13.73
C ARG A 102 6.70 -6.18 13.02
N THR A 103 7.83 -6.67 12.56
CA THR A 103 8.84 -5.85 11.89
C THR A 103 8.98 -6.21 10.43
N VAL A 104 9.43 -5.25 9.65
CA VAL A 104 9.74 -5.48 8.24
C VAL A 104 10.94 -6.43 8.09
N ASP A 105 11.90 -6.38 9.01
CA ASP A 105 13.06 -7.28 8.99
C ASP A 105 12.63 -8.74 9.20
N ASP A 106 11.75 -9.01 10.16
CA ASP A 106 11.20 -10.35 10.40
C ASP A 106 10.43 -10.88 9.17
N LEU A 107 9.62 -10.01 8.53
CA LEU A 107 8.99 -10.34 7.25
C LEU A 107 10.04 -10.73 6.20
N TRP A 108 11.10 -9.94 6.05
CA TRP A 108 12.11 -10.16 5.02
C TRP A 108 12.93 -11.44 5.22
N GLU A 109 13.08 -11.89 6.45
CA GLU A 109 13.80 -13.13 6.79
C GLU A 109 12.99 -14.39 6.51
N HIS A 110 11.66 -14.34 6.66
CA HIS A 110 10.83 -15.54 6.69
C HIS A 110 9.80 -15.63 5.55
N ALA A 111 9.41 -14.50 4.95
CA ALA A 111 8.30 -14.48 4.00
C ALA A 111 8.63 -15.18 2.67
N ASP A 112 7.73 -16.05 2.23
CA ASP A 112 7.72 -16.63 0.90
C ASP A 112 7.04 -15.69 -0.10
N SER A 113 7.71 -15.39 -1.23
CA SER A 113 7.20 -14.43 -2.23
C SER A 113 5.86 -14.86 -2.85
N ALA A 114 5.62 -16.16 -3.02
CA ALA A 114 4.36 -16.64 -3.57
C ALA A 114 3.22 -16.47 -2.55
N GLU A 115 3.51 -16.57 -1.25
CA GLU A 115 2.54 -16.27 -0.19
C GLU A 115 2.26 -14.77 -0.09
N VAL A 116 3.29 -13.92 -0.21
CA VAL A 116 3.14 -12.45 -0.27
C VAL A 116 2.27 -12.07 -1.46
N LEU A 117 2.54 -12.62 -2.65
CA LEU A 117 1.75 -12.36 -3.86
C LEU A 117 0.29 -12.75 -3.68
N ARG A 118 0.04 -13.98 -3.19
CA ARG A 118 -1.32 -14.49 -2.95
C ARG A 118 -2.08 -13.62 -1.95
N GLU A 119 -1.42 -13.24 -0.86
CA GLU A 119 -2.01 -12.39 0.17
C GLU A 119 -2.34 -10.99 -0.36
N CYS A 120 -1.38 -10.31 -0.97
CA CYS A 120 -1.59 -8.97 -1.51
C CYS A 120 -2.64 -8.95 -2.63
N ARG A 121 -2.65 -9.98 -3.53
CA ARG A 121 -3.70 -10.14 -4.54
C ARG A 121 -5.07 -10.28 -3.89
N THR A 122 -5.17 -11.05 -2.81
CA THR A 122 -6.42 -11.22 -2.07
C THR A 122 -6.88 -9.91 -1.43
N GLN A 123 -5.96 -9.10 -0.92
CA GLN A 123 -6.31 -7.78 -0.36
C GLN A 123 -6.92 -6.87 -1.43
N VAL A 124 -6.32 -6.78 -2.62
CA VAL A 124 -6.87 -5.98 -3.72
C VAL A 124 -8.25 -6.51 -4.15
N SER A 125 -8.33 -7.81 -4.43
CA SER A 125 -9.60 -8.45 -4.83
C SER A 125 -10.69 -8.23 -3.79
N ARG A 126 -10.36 -8.32 -2.50
CA ARG A 126 -11.31 -8.14 -1.40
C ARG A 126 -11.80 -6.69 -1.29
N ALA A 127 -10.95 -5.70 -1.52
CA ALA A 127 -11.38 -4.30 -1.57
C ALA A 127 -12.39 -4.07 -2.70
N ILE A 128 -12.12 -4.62 -3.89
CA ILE A 128 -13.03 -4.57 -5.05
C ILE A 128 -14.36 -5.29 -4.74
N GLU A 129 -14.32 -6.51 -4.17
CA GLU A 129 -15.51 -7.25 -3.77
C GLU A 129 -16.36 -6.49 -2.74
N TRP A 130 -15.74 -5.67 -1.92
CA TRP A 130 -16.44 -4.81 -0.96
C TRP A 130 -17.03 -3.54 -1.58
N GLY A 131 -16.81 -3.33 -2.88
CA GLY A 131 -17.36 -2.21 -3.65
C GLY A 131 -16.50 -0.97 -3.68
N ILE A 132 -15.22 -1.06 -3.28
CA ILE A 132 -14.26 0.03 -3.46
C ILE A 132 -13.83 0.07 -4.94
N ASP A 133 -13.93 1.23 -5.57
CA ASP A 133 -13.28 1.52 -6.84
C ASP A 133 -11.80 1.82 -6.57
N VAL A 134 -10.97 0.75 -6.58
CA VAL A 134 -9.56 0.85 -6.19
C VAL A 134 -8.79 1.67 -7.21
N THR A 135 -8.15 2.75 -6.75
CA THR A 135 -7.49 3.71 -7.63
C THR A 135 -5.97 3.55 -7.73
N HIS A 136 -5.34 2.97 -6.71
CA HIS A 136 -3.89 2.80 -6.66
C HIS A 136 -3.46 1.77 -5.63
N LEU A 137 -2.17 1.38 -5.65
CA LEU A 137 -1.55 0.54 -4.64
C LEU A 137 -0.47 1.32 -3.88
N ALA A 138 -0.44 1.15 -2.57
CA ALA A 138 0.56 1.73 -1.69
C ALA A 138 1.10 0.65 -0.72
N PRO A 139 2.40 0.58 -0.45
CA PRO A 139 2.96 -0.43 0.44
C PRO A 139 2.94 0.06 1.90
N HIS A 140 2.41 -0.74 2.81
CA HIS A 140 2.52 -0.45 4.24
C HIS A 140 3.97 -0.59 4.70
N LEU A 141 4.49 0.41 5.42
CA LEU A 141 5.87 0.48 5.92
C LEU A 141 6.95 0.21 4.86
N THR A 142 6.67 0.39 3.58
CA THR A 142 7.57 0.05 2.46
C THR A 142 7.98 -1.44 2.39
N ALA A 143 7.29 -2.31 3.10
CA ALA A 143 7.67 -3.69 3.35
C ALA A 143 7.92 -4.52 2.07
N ILE A 144 7.16 -4.25 1.01
CA ILE A 144 7.26 -4.97 -0.28
C ILE A 144 7.98 -4.19 -1.38
N THR A 145 8.61 -3.05 -1.08
CA THR A 145 9.28 -2.22 -2.10
C THR A 145 10.80 -2.23 -2.03
N VAL A 146 11.37 -2.74 -0.94
CA VAL A 146 12.80 -2.62 -0.66
C VAL A 146 13.58 -3.87 -1.05
N ARG A 147 12.98 -5.06 -0.97
CA ARG A 147 13.60 -6.32 -1.38
C ARG A 147 13.20 -6.67 -2.81
N PRO A 148 14.15 -7.04 -3.70
CA PRO A 148 13.85 -7.31 -5.11
C PRO A 148 12.71 -8.30 -5.31
N GLN A 149 12.74 -9.42 -4.61
CA GLN A 149 11.72 -10.46 -4.70
C GLN A 149 10.30 -10.00 -4.36
N PHE A 150 10.16 -9.05 -3.44
CA PHE A 150 8.86 -8.48 -3.08
C PHE A 150 8.50 -7.29 -3.97
N PHE A 151 9.50 -6.61 -4.49
CA PHE A 151 9.28 -5.56 -5.48
C PHE A 151 8.70 -6.13 -6.79
N ASP A 152 9.18 -7.30 -7.22
CA ASP A 152 8.61 -8.03 -8.36
C ASP A 152 7.13 -8.35 -8.12
N VAL A 153 6.76 -8.80 -6.91
CA VAL A 153 5.35 -8.99 -6.51
C VAL A 153 4.54 -7.70 -6.64
N TYR A 154 5.09 -6.57 -6.22
CA TYR A 154 4.41 -5.28 -6.28
C TYR A 154 4.17 -4.84 -7.73
N LEU A 155 5.16 -5.04 -8.62
CA LEU A 155 5.04 -4.78 -10.05
C LEU A 155 4.04 -5.72 -10.74
N GLU A 156 4.05 -7.01 -10.38
CA GLU A 156 3.08 -7.99 -10.91
C GLU A 156 1.64 -7.57 -10.58
N LEU A 157 1.36 -7.20 -9.34
CA LEU A 157 0.05 -6.72 -8.92
C LEU A 157 -0.37 -5.43 -9.64
N ALA A 158 0.54 -4.49 -9.81
CA ALA A 158 0.29 -3.26 -10.56
C ALA A 158 -0.12 -3.55 -12.01
N ALA A 159 0.56 -4.49 -12.65
CA ALA A 159 0.26 -4.90 -14.03
C ALA A 159 -1.06 -5.71 -14.12
N GLU A 160 -1.29 -6.64 -13.19
CA GLU A 160 -2.49 -7.48 -13.15
C GLU A 160 -3.77 -6.66 -12.98
N PHE A 161 -3.77 -5.73 -12.03
CA PHE A 161 -4.93 -4.88 -11.74
C PHE A 161 -4.95 -3.59 -12.55
N GLN A 162 -3.90 -3.31 -13.33
CA GLN A 162 -3.73 -2.06 -14.10
C GLN A 162 -3.81 -0.81 -13.23
N LEU A 163 -3.24 -0.88 -12.03
CA LEU A 163 -3.25 0.20 -11.05
C LEU A 163 -1.90 0.91 -10.96
N PRO A 164 -1.89 2.24 -10.82
CA PRO A 164 -0.67 2.97 -10.49
C PRO A 164 -0.18 2.58 -9.09
N ILE A 165 1.13 2.68 -8.89
CA ILE A 165 1.80 2.33 -7.64
C ILE A 165 2.51 3.54 -7.04
N ARG A 166 2.55 3.61 -5.72
CA ARG A 166 3.32 4.61 -4.99
C ARG A 166 4.75 4.13 -4.80
N LEU A 167 5.70 4.88 -5.37
CA LEU A 167 7.14 4.61 -5.21
C LEU A 167 7.87 5.88 -4.75
N PRO A 168 8.84 5.77 -3.85
CA PRO A 168 9.72 6.88 -3.53
C PRO A 168 10.65 7.17 -4.71
N SER A 169 10.82 8.44 -5.06
CA SER A 169 11.78 8.86 -6.10
C SER A 169 13.25 8.69 -5.68
N THR A 170 13.48 8.63 -4.36
CA THR A 170 14.80 8.41 -3.75
C THR A 170 14.61 7.54 -2.52
N ILE A 171 15.26 6.39 -2.49
CA ILE A 171 15.34 5.57 -1.29
C ILE A 171 16.75 5.73 -0.75
N THR A 172 16.88 6.20 0.50
CA THR A 172 18.17 6.28 1.15
C THR A 172 18.62 4.88 1.61
N GLU A 173 19.91 4.61 1.58
CA GLU A 173 20.49 3.35 2.08
C GLU A 173 20.09 3.07 3.54
N ALA A 174 19.87 4.13 4.35
CA ALA A 174 19.41 4.02 5.72
C ALA A 174 17.95 3.52 5.82
N GLN A 175 17.08 3.87 4.88
CA GLN A 175 15.69 3.39 4.83
C GLN A 175 15.59 1.98 4.29
N ALA A 176 16.55 1.58 3.45
CA ALA A 176 16.56 0.28 2.82
C ALA A 176 17.30 -0.79 3.66
N GLY A 177 18.21 -0.39 4.55
CA GLY A 177 19.19 -1.34 5.12
C GLY A 177 19.96 -2.12 4.03
N PHE A 178 19.99 -1.59 2.79
CA PHE A 178 20.36 -2.31 1.57
C PHE A 178 20.85 -1.31 0.50
N PRO A 179 21.93 -1.59 -0.27
CA PRO A 179 22.46 -0.67 -1.28
C PRO A 179 21.54 -0.58 -2.52
N PHE A 180 20.51 0.23 -2.44
CA PHE A 180 19.45 0.40 -3.44
C PHE A 180 19.94 0.93 -4.80
N ARG A 181 21.09 1.60 -4.83
CA ARG A 181 21.67 2.14 -6.07
C ARG A 181 22.04 1.07 -7.12
N LYS A 182 22.17 -0.20 -6.71
CA LYS A 182 22.43 -1.31 -7.63
C LYS A 182 21.17 -1.77 -8.38
N LEU A 183 19.99 -1.63 -7.81
CA LEU A 183 18.72 -2.06 -8.42
C LEU A 183 18.13 -1.05 -9.41
N ALA A 184 18.39 0.24 -9.19
CA ALA A 184 17.93 1.29 -10.11
C ALA A 184 18.80 1.44 -11.37
N ALA A 185 19.87 0.66 -11.50
CA ALA A 185 20.82 0.69 -12.62
C ALA A 185 20.70 -0.56 -13.53
N GLU A 186 19.92 -1.56 -13.16
CA GLU A 186 19.54 -2.72 -13.97
C GLU A 186 18.13 -2.57 -14.55
#